data_6ec5e4daee9c0edf2a87154401cfc3a2
#
_entry.id   6ec5e4daee9c0edf2a87154401cfc3a2
#
_cell.length_a   1.000
_cell.length_b   1.000
_cell.length_c   1.000
_cell.angle_alpha   90.00
_cell.angle_beta   90.00
_cell.angle_gamma   90.00
#
_symmetry.space_group_name_H-M   'P 1'
#
loop_
_entity.id
_entity.type
_entity.pdbx_description
1 polymer ?
#
loop_
_entity_poly.entity_id
_entity_poly.type
_entity_poly.pdbx_seq_one_letter_code
_entity_poly.pdbx_strand_id
1 'polypeptide(L)'
;IPIFDTNAAQIARAGSLARVALASYEAASQRAVREARTAWIDLDTASRLTEQYRATVLALSERNLTLAESALKAGQADVTVLLDAQRELIEARRTLLDLERDA
;
A
#
# COMPACT_ATOMS: atom_id res chain seq x y z
N ILE A 1 -58.76 -18.06 16.49
CA ILE A 1 -58.39 -17.78 17.89
C ILE A 1 -57.14 -16.90 17.90
N PRO A 2 -57.18 -15.75 18.60
CA PRO A 2 -56.04 -14.77 18.53
C PRO A 2 -54.68 -15.32 19.01
N ILE A 3 -54.69 -16.30 19.88
CA ILE A 3 -53.46 -16.90 20.44
C ILE A 3 -52.61 -17.58 19.36
N PHE A 4 -53.26 -18.33 18.45
CA PHE A 4 -52.57 -19.02 17.36
C PHE A 4 -52.04 -18.03 16.31
N ASP A 5 -52.79 -17.00 15.98
CA ASP A 5 -52.38 -15.97 15.05
C ASP A 5 -51.21 -15.19 15.59
N THR A 6 -51.20 -14.87 16.89
CA THR A 6 -50.09 -14.17 17.55
C THR A 6 -48.83 -15.03 17.54
N ASN A 7 -48.95 -16.33 17.80
CA ASN A 7 -47.83 -17.26 17.77
C ASN A 7 -47.23 -17.41 16.35
N ALA A 8 -48.09 -17.56 15.36
CA ALA A 8 -47.67 -17.63 13.96
C ALA A 8 -46.95 -16.35 13.51
N ALA A 9 -47.45 -15.19 13.90
CA ALA A 9 -46.83 -13.90 13.62
C ALA A 9 -45.44 -13.76 14.31
N GLN A 10 -45.30 -14.23 15.54
CA GLN A 10 -44.05 -14.24 16.27
C GLN A 10 -43.02 -15.18 15.63
N ILE A 11 -43.45 -16.36 15.19
CA ILE A 11 -42.56 -17.31 14.50
C ILE A 11 -42.10 -16.73 13.16
N ALA A 12 -43.02 -16.13 12.40
CA ALA A 12 -42.66 -15.47 11.13
C ALA A 12 -41.67 -14.32 11.33
N ARG A 13 -41.89 -13.53 12.37
CA ARG A 13 -40.99 -12.44 12.75
C ARG A 13 -39.62 -12.94 13.16
N ALA A 14 -39.55 -13.97 13.97
CA ALA A 14 -38.26 -14.59 14.37
C ALA A 14 -37.56 -15.18 13.17
N GLY A 15 -38.25 -15.81 12.24
CA GLY A 15 -37.68 -16.31 10.99
C GLY A 15 -37.15 -15.22 10.09
N SER A 16 -37.85 -14.09 9.98
CA SER A 16 -37.40 -12.92 9.23
C SER A 16 -36.17 -12.30 9.85
N LEU A 17 -36.12 -12.17 11.19
CA LEU A 17 -34.96 -11.66 11.91
C LEU A 17 -33.73 -12.57 11.73
N ALA A 18 -33.93 -13.88 11.76
CA ALA A 18 -32.88 -14.86 11.52
C ALA A 18 -32.30 -14.74 10.10
N ARG A 19 -33.17 -14.52 9.10
CA ARG A 19 -32.74 -14.29 7.71
C ARG A 19 -31.93 -13.00 7.56
N VAL A 20 -32.37 -11.92 8.22
CA VAL A 20 -31.65 -10.65 8.22
C VAL A 20 -30.31 -10.81 8.89
N ALA A 21 -30.23 -11.51 10.02
CA ALA A 21 -28.98 -11.78 10.71
C ALA A 21 -28.01 -12.61 9.85
N LEU A 22 -28.51 -13.63 9.17
CA LEU A 22 -27.73 -14.44 8.25
C LEU A 22 -27.21 -13.61 7.07
N ALA A 23 -28.06 -12.81 6.46
CA ALA A 23 -27.69 -11.92 5.36
C ALA A 23 -26.64 -10.90 5.80
N SER A 24 -26.76 -10.34 7.00
CA SER A 24 -25.79 -9.43 7.59
C SER A 24 -24.46 -10.12 7.84
N TYR A 25 -24.48 -11.35 8.33
CA TYR A 25 -23.26 -12.16 8.52
C TYR A 25 -22.57 -12.43 7.19
N GLU A 26 -23.30 -12.84 6.18
CA GLU A 26 -22.74 -13.07 4.83
C GLU A 26 -22.16 -11.80 4.24
N ALA A 27 -22.84 -10.68 4.36
CA ALA A 27 -22.36 -9.38 3.89
C ALA A 27 -21.08 -8.95 4.61
N ALA A 28 -21.03 -9.13 5.93
CA ALA A 28 -19.84 -8.83 6.73
C ALA A 28 -18.66 -9.75 6.36
N SER A 29 -18.93 -11.04 6.17
CA SER A 29 -17.93 -12.01 5.74
C SER A 29 -17.35 -11.67 4.37
N GLN A 30 -18.19 -11.33 3.40
CA GLN A 30 -17.74 -10.92 2.07
C GLN A 30 -16.96 -9.60 2.11
N ARG A 31 -17.36 -8.66 2.95
CA ARG A 31 -16.65 -7.41 3.16
C ARG A 31 -15.27 -7.67 3.73
N ALA A 32 -15.17 -8.52 4.75
CA ALA A 32 -13.87 -8.88 5.34
C ALA A 32 -12.93 -9.52 4.33
N VAL A 33 -13.43 -10.40 3.48
CA VAL A 33 -12.64 -11.02 2.40
C VAL A 33 -12.16 -9.96 1.39
N ARG A 34 -13.04 -9.05 0.98
CA ARG A 34 -12.66 -7.97 0.06
C ARG A 34 -11.63 -7.03 0.66
N GLU A 35 -11.81 -6.65 1.92
CA GLU A 35 -10.86 -5.79 2.63
C GLU A 35 -9.50 -6.46 2.77
N ALA A 36 -9.47 -7.75 3.10
CA ALA A 36 -8.24 -8.53 3.17
C ALA A 36 -7.53 -8.61 1.82
N ARG A 37 -8.28 -8.83 0.74
CA ARG A 37 -7.72 -8.84 -0.63
C ARG A 37 -7.16 -7.49 -1.02
N THR A 38 -7.90 -6.42 -0.75
CA THR A 38 -7.46 -5.05 -1.04
C THR A 38 -6.18 -4.73 -0.28
N ALA A 39 -6.13 -5.04 1.01
CA ALA A 39 -4.94 -4.82 1.83
C ALA A 39 -3.73 -5.61 1.31
N TRP A 40 -3.95 -6.86 0.88
CA TRP A 40 -2.89 -7.68 0.30
C TRP A 40 -2.38 -7.11 -1.03
N ILE A 41 -3.27 -6.67 -1.89
CA ILE A 41 -2.91 -6.05 -3.18
C ILE A 41 -2.14 -4.75 -2.94
N ASP A 42 -2.58 -3.93 -2.00
CA ASP A 42 -1.92 -2.68 -1.66
C ASP A 42 -0.50 -2.93 -1.12
N LEU A 43 -0.34 -3.93 -0.26
CA LEU A 43 0.96 -4.33 0.25
C LEU A 43 1.88 -4.86 -0.86
N ASP A 44 1.36 -5.73 -1.72
CA ASP A 44 2.12 -6.27 -2.84
C ASP A 44 2.55 -5.15 -3.81
N THR A 45 1.65 -4.24 -4.13
CA THR A 45 1.94 -3.08 -4.98
C THR A 45 3.00 -2.18 -4.36
N ALA A 46 2.89 -1.87 -3.06
CA ALA A 46 3.87 -1.06 -2.34
C ALA A 46 5.24 -1.73 -2.30
N SER A 47 5.29 -3.04 -2.07
CA SER A 47 6.54 -3.81 -2.09
C SER A 47 7.21 -3.79 -3.46
N ARG A 48 6.44 -3.97 -4.53
CA ARG A 48 6.96 -3.92 -5.90
C ARG A 48 7.46 -2.53 -6.25
N LEU A 49 6.73 -1.50 -5.86
CA LEU A 49 7.13 -0.12 -6.10
C LEU A 49 8.44 0.21 -5.38
N THR A 50 8.58 -0.22 -4.13
CA THR A 50 9.80 -0.05 -3.34
C THR A 50 10.98 -0.74 -3.99
N GLU A 51 10.82 -2.00 -4.41
CA GLU A 51 11.86 -2.77 -5.10
C GLU A 51 12.25 -2.13 -6.44
N GLN A 52 11.27 -1.71 -7.21
CA GLN A 52 11.51 -1.04 -8.49
C GLN A 52 12.26 0.28 -8.29
N TYR A 53 11.86 1.07 -7.31
CA TYR A 53 12.53 2.32 -6.98
C TYR A 53 13.98 2.08 -6.56
N ARG A 54 14.21 1.08 -5.69
CA ARG A 54 15.56 0.71 -5.25
C ARG A 54 16.42 0.26 -6.44
N ALA A 55 15.89 -0.58 -7.31
CA ALA A 55 16.62 -1.13 -8.44
C ALA A 55 16.92 -0.10 -9.53
N THR A 56 16.07 0.91 -9.71
CA THR A 56 16.20 1.89 -10.80
C THR A 56 16.70 3.24 -10.31
N VAL A 57 15.92 3.95 -9.53
CA VAL A 57 16.20 5.35 -9.17
C VAL A 57 17.38 5.45 -8.21
N LEU A 58 17.41 4.64 -7.16
CA LEU A 58 18.51 4.68 -6.19
C LEU A 58 19.83 4.26 -6.84
N ALA A 59 19.83 3.17 -7.61
CA ALA A 59 21.02 2.70 -8.32
C ALA A 59 21.53 3.74 -9.32
N LEU A 60 20.64 4.40 -10.04
CA LEU A 60 21.00 5.46 -10.98
C LEU A 60 21.58 6.66 -10.27
N SER A 61 21.00 7.07 -9.15
CA SER A 61 21.52 8.19 -8.34
C SER A 61 22.91 7.91 -7.77
N GLU A 62 23.15 6.69 -7.29
CA GLU A 62 24.49 6.27 -6.82
C GLU A 62 25.51 6.27 -7.96
N ARG A 63 25.10 5.80 -9.12
CA ARG A 63 25.95 5.81 -10.32
C ARG A 63 26.29 7.24 -10.77
N ASN A 64 25.31 8.13 -10.74
CA ASN A 64 25.50 9.54 -11.07
C ASN A 64 26.46 10.21 -10.10
N LEU A 65 26.38 9.90 -8.81
CA LEU A 65 27.33 10.39 -7.82
C LEU A 65 28.76 9.93 -8.11
N THR A 66 28.94 8.66 -8.41
CA THR A 66 30.24 8.09 -8.77
C THR A 66 30.84 8.76 -10.02
N LEU A 67 29.98 8.98 -11.04
CA LEU A 67 30.40 9.68 -12.26
C LEU A 67 30.78 11.14 -11.99
N ALA A 68 30.03 11.83 -11.15
CA ALA A 68 30.29 13.20 -10.75
C ALA A 68 31.63 13.31 -9.98
N GLU A 69 31.91 12.38 -9.07
CA GLU A 69 33.18 12.31 -8.35
C GLU A 69 34.35 12.07 -9.31
N SER A 70 34.20 11.16 -10.25
CA SER A 70 35.22 10.87 -11.27
C SER A 70 35.47 12.08 -12.17
N ALA A 71 34.43 12.76 -12.60
CA ALA A 71 34.50 13.95 -13.44
C ALA A 71 35.21 15.11 -12.69
N LEU A 72 34.94 15.28 -11.40
CA LEU A 72 35.59 16.27 -10.56
C LEU A 72 37.11 16.00 -10.43
N LYS A 73 37.48 14.74 -10.16
CA LYS A 73 38.87 14.30 -10.06
C LYS A 73 39.63 14.50 -11.37
N ALA A 74 38.96 14.31 -12.48
CA ALA A 74 39.55 14.53 -13.82
C ALA A 74 39.58 16.01 -14.24
N GLY A 75 39.01 16.91 -13.44
CA GLY A 75 38.95 18.34 -13.77
C GLY A 75 37.90 18.69 -14.84
N GLN A 76 36.97 17.76 -15.16
CA GLN A 76 36.01 17.93 -16.21
C GLN A 76 34.68 18.53 -15.70
N ALA A 77 34.45 18.53 -14.40
CA ALA A 77 33.25 19.03 -13.77
C ALA A 77 33.56 19.94 -12.58
N ASP A 78 32.64 20.86 -12.28
CA ASP A 78 32.69 21.74 -11.13
C ASP A 78 32.16 21.06 -9.87
N VAL A 79 32.52 21.58 -8.69
CA VAL A 79 32.02 21.12 -7.38
C VAL A 79 30.49 21.18 -7.30
N THR A 80 29.87 22.12 -7.99
CA THR A 80 28.40 22.25 -8.07
C THR A 80 27.72 20.97 -8.60
N VAL A 81 28.31 20.32 -9.60
CA VAL A 81 27.81 19.07 -10.17
C VAL A 81 27.84 17.94 -9.12
N LEU A 82 28.92 17.87 -8.34
CA LEU A 82 29.04 16.89 -7.26
C LEU A 82 28.01 17.14 -6.17
N LEU A 83 27.78 18.39 -5.76
CA LEU A 83 26.80 18.74 -4.76
C LEU A 83 25.37 18.41 -5.22
N ASP A 84 25.05 18.66 -6.49
CA ASP A 84 23.74 18.32 -7.06
C ASP A 84 23.53 16.81 -7.08
N ALA A 85 24.54 16.03 -7.47
CA ALA A 85 24.48 14.57 -7.44
C ALA A 85 24.31 14.03 -6.01
N GLN A 86 24.96 14.62 -5.02
CA GLN A 86 24.77 14.26 -3.61
C GLN A 86 23.35 14.58 -3.12
N ARG A 87 22.77 15.71 -3.51
CA ARG A 87 21.38 16.06 -3.17
C ARG A 87 20.41 15.07 -3.78
N GLU A 88 20.57 14.73 -5.04
CA GLU A 88 19.73 13.73 -5.72
C GLU A 88 19.79 12.39 -5.01
N LEU A 89 20.96 11.94 -4.59
CA LEU A 89 21.11 10.69 -3.85
C LEU A 89 20.39 10.75 -2.49
N ILE A 90 20.53 11.85 -1.76
CA ILE A 90 19.86 12.05 -0.47
C ILE A 90 18.35 12.04 -0.63
N GLU A 91 17.82 12.72 -1.65
CA GLU A 91 16.39 12.72 -1.95
C GLU A 91 15.89 11.33 -2.35
N ALA A 92 16.65 10.60 -3.16
CA ALA A 92 16.32 9.23 -3.54
C ALA A 92 16.25 8.31 -2.33
N ARG A 93 17.21 8.41 -1.41
CA ARG A 93 17.23 7.63 -0.17
C ARG A 93 16.05 8.00 0.75
N ARG A 94 15.73 9.27 0.85
CA ARG A 94 14.59 9.75 1.64
C ARG A 94 13.28 9.20 1.09
N THR A 95 13.09 9.27 -0.22
CA THR A 95 11.90 8.72 -0.88
C THR A 95 11.80 7.21 -0.68
N LEU A 96 12.91 6.50 -0.75
CA LEU A 96 12.93 5.06 -0.48
C LEU A 96 12.51 4.74 0.95
N LEU A 97 13.00 5.49 1.94
CA LEU A 97 12.61 5.33 3.34
C LEU A 97 11.12 5.61 3.56
N ASP A 98 10.58 6.61 2.89
CA ASP A 98 9.16 6.93 2.94
C ASP A 98 8.32 5.80 2.35
N LEU A 99 8.73 5.24 1.22
CA LEU A 99 8.06 4.08 0.61
C LEU A 99 8.12 2.83 1.50
N GLU A 100 9.25 2.58 2.15
CA GLU A 100 9.41 1.47 3.09
C GLU A 100 8.53 1.65 4.34
N ARG A 101 8.40 2.88 4.82
CA ARG A 101 7.54 3.18 5.96
C ARG A 101 6.06 3.00 5.63
N ASP A 102 5.63 3.40 4.44
CA ASP A 102 4.24 3.33 4.01
C ASP A 102 3.82 1.90 3.59
N ALA A 103 4.77 1.06 3.36
CA ALA A 103 4.53 -0.36 3.11
C ALA A 103 4.48 -1.13 4.44
#